data_d0c17a4f1c8d510d0ea13ede85144163
#
_entry.id   d0c17a4f1c8d510d0ea13ede85144163
#
_cell.length_a   1.000
_cell.length_b   1.000
_cell.length_c   1.000
_cell.angle_alpha   90.00
_cell.angle_beta   90.00
_cell.angle_gamma   90.00
#
_symmetry.space_group_name_H-M   'P 1'
#
loop_
_entity.id
_entity.type
_entity.pdbx_description
1 polymer ?
#
loop_
_entity_poly.entity_id
_entity_poly.type
_entity_poly.pdbx_seq_one_letter_code
_entity_poly.pdbx_strand_id
1 'polypeptide(L)'
;MVLSEIFRGNNEVREAARAGMQIDTVSVASASDAASAADGSGKITGAIRPSAVAGSFYPADRTALKQLINQQLDYGRKLLQQLEPTLPAGVPRAVIVPHAGYIYSGTAAALAYALLERGRGSVTRAVIVGPTHRVAVRGVACSTAAAFETPLGTVPVDIAAERKALGLSVNEPLRSGTHARPGAPAPAMIVNGPTHAQEHAVEVQIPFLQTVLGPDLTIVPLNAGDATPQEGGCGHFLGDNHAAIPWL
;
A
#
# COMPACT_ATOMS: atom_id res chain seq x y z
N MET A 1 17.48 -7.16 -0.36
CA MET A 1 18.34 -8.19 -0.98
C MET A 1 17.57 -9.09 -1.96
N VAL A 2 16.32 -9.45 -1.69
CA VAL A 2 15.51 -10.35 -2.57
C VAL A 2 15.19 -9.76 -3.94
N LEU A 3 14.88 -8.47 -4.03
CA LEU A 3 14.55 -7.82 -5.32
C LEU A 3 15.73 -7.77 -6.30
N SER A 4 16.97 -7.60 -5.82
CA SER A 4 18.14 -7.54 -6.71
C SER A 4 18.43 -8.87 -7.40
N GLU A 5 18.01 -9.98 -6.84
CA GLU A 5 18.18 -11.32 -7.45
C GLU A 5 17.05 -11.67 -8.41
N ILE A 6 15.81 -11.26 -8.10
CA ILE A 6 14.65 -11.39 -9.02
C ILE A 6 14.92 -10.63 -10.32
N PHE A 7 15.56 -9.47 -10.25
CA PHE A 7 15.88 -8.63 -11.42
C PHE A 7 17.10 -9.12 -12.22
N ARG A 8 17.93 -10.05 -11.73
CA ARG A 8 19.10 -10.53 -12.47
C ARG A 8 18.81 -11.47 -13.63
N GLY A 9 17.66 -12.12 -13.62
CA GLY A 9 17.34 -13.19 -14.56
C GLY A 9 16.50 -12.80 -15.78
N ASN A 10 15.88 -11.63 -15.82
CA ASN A 10 14.91 -11.29 -16.87
C ASN A 10 15.20 -9.94 -17.51
N ASN A 11 15.53 -9.93 -18.81
CA ASN A 11 15.86 -8.71 -19.56
C ASN A 11 14.70 -7.71 -19.65
N GLU A 12 13.45 -8.17 -19.73
CA GLU A 12 12.26 -7.31 -19.79
C GLU A 12 12.07 -6.51 -18.50
N VAL A 13 12.33 -7.12 -17.35
CA VAL A 13 12.25 -6.46 -16.06
C VAL A 13 13.40 -5.45 -15.89
N ARG A 14 14.57 -5.74 -16.49
CA ARG A 14 15.69 -4.80 -16.51
C ARG A 14 15.43 -3.59 -17.39
N GLU A 15 14.72 -3.75 -18.51
CA GLU A 15 14.33 -2.64 -19.37
C GLU A 15 13.28 -1.75 -18.70
N ALA A 16 12.28 -2.34 -18.02
CA ALA A 16 11.30 -1.59 -17.25
C ALA A 16 11.95 -0.76 -16.13
N ALA A 17 12.92 -1.33 -15.40
CA ALA A 17 13.66 -0.63 -14.36
C ALA A 17 14.53 0.51 -14.93
N ARG A 18 15.04 0.38 -16.15
CA ARG A 18 15.82 1.43 -16.85
C ARG A 18 14.94 2.54 -17.41
N ALA A 19 13.65 2.28 -17.63
CA ALA A 19 12.69 3.26 -18.13
C ALA A 19 12.22 4.29 -17.08
N GLY A 20 12.81 4.32 -15.89
CA GLY A 20 12.46 5.29 -14.83
C GLY A 20 11.11 5.05 -14.18
N MET A 21 10.68 3.78 -14.10
CA MET A 21 9.41 3.40 -13.48
C MET A 21 9.42 3.77 -12.00
N GLN A 22 8.44 4.56 -11.58
CA GLN A 22 8.23 4.90 -10.18
C GLN A 22 7.78 3.68 -9.37
N ILE A 23 8.26 3.55 -8.14
CA ILE A 23 8.12 2.34 -7.31
C ILE A 23 7.52 2.72 -5.95
N ASP A 24 6.52 1.96 -5.52
CA ASP A 24 5.88 2.09 -4.20
C ASP A 24 6.24 0.94 -3.27
N THR A 25 6.19 1.20 -1.98
CA THR A 25 6.36 0.18 -0.95
C THR A 25 5.02 -0.21 -0.37
N VAL A 26 4.70 -1.49 -0.40
CA VAL A 26 3.56 -2.08 0.32
C VAL A 26 4.10 -2.95 1.45
N SER A 27 3.77 -2.58 2.68
CA SER A 27 4.13 -3.35 3.88
C SER A 27 2.90 -4.05 4.43
N VAL A 28 3.05 -5.27 4.89
CA VAL A 28 1.93 -6.11 5.38
C VAL A 28 2.17 -6.59 6.81
N ALA A 29 1.12 -6.62 7.62
CA ALA A 29 1.16 -7.03 9.02
C ALA A 29 0.15 -8.15 9.32
N SER A 30 0.44 -8.95 10.34
CA SER A 30 -0.40 -10.08 10.75
C SER A 30 -1.63 -9.66 11.56
N ALA A 31 -2.61 -10.55 11.67
CA ALA A 31 -3.94 -10.29 12.24
C ALA A 31 -3.96 -9.86 13.72
N SER A 32 -2.90 -10.09 14.50
CA SER A 32 -2.89 -9.83 15.96
C SER A 32 -3.02 -8.35 16.35
N ASP A 33 -2.83 -7.41 15.39
CA ASP A 33 -2.74 -5.98 15.68
C ASP A 33 -3.82 -5.12 14.99
N ALA A 34 -4.82 -5.75 14.33
CA ALA A 34 -5.83 -5.04 13.56
C ALA A 34 -6.96 -4.49 14.45
N ALA A 35 -6.90 -3.19 14.77
CA ALA A 35 -8.07 -2.46 15.25
C ALA A 35 -8.76 -1.80 14.05
N SER A 36 -9.98 -2.26 13.72
CA SER A 36 -10.73 -1.85 12.54
C SER A 36 -11.38 -0.47 12.68
N ALA A 37 -11.49 0.27 11.57
CA ALA A 37 -12.35 1.45 11.43
C ALA A 37 -13.86 1.09 11.37
N ALA A 38 -14.20 -0.19 11.44
CA ALA A 38 -15.58 -0.65 11.59
C ALA A 38 -16.00 -0.55 13.06
N ASP A 39 -17.22 -0.05 13.32
CA ASP A 39 -17.85 -0.33 14.60
C ASP A 39 -18.00 -1.86 14.72
N GLY A 40 -18.16 -2.38 15.92
CA GLY A 40 -18.27 -3.83 16.15
C GLY A 40 -19.39 -4.55 15.35
N SER A 41 -20.11 -3.83 14.48
CA SER A 41 -21.12 -4.34 13.52
C SER A 41 -20.56 -4.54 12.11
N GLY A 42 -19.29 -4.20 11.86
CA GLY A 42 -18.67 -4.25 10.52
C GLY A 42 -19.06 -3.07 9.62
N LYS A 43 -19.80 -2.08 10.15
CA LYS A 43 -20.24 -0.91 9.39
C LYS A 43 -19.14 0.18 9.36
N ILE A 44 -18.76 0.61 8.17
CA ILE A 44 -17.83 1.73 7.98
C ILE A 44 -18.56 3.02 8.38
N THR A 45 -18.00 3.73 9.38
CA THR A 45 -18.51 5.03 9.83
C THR A 45 -17.53 6.13 9.44
N GLY A 46 -17.93 7.01 8.53
CA GLY A 46 -17.12 8.12 8.04
C GLY A 46 -17.12 8.24 6.52
N ALA A 47 -16.36 9.20 6.00
CA ALA A 47 -16.28 9.45 4.57
C ALA A 47 -15.57 8.31 3.83
N ILE A 48 -16.12 7.89 2.72
CA ILE A 48 -15.48 6.95 1.78
C ILE A 48 -14.79 7.76 0.70
N ARG A 49 -13.52 7.48 0.43
CA ARG A 49 -12.80 8.05 -0.69
C ARG A 49 -13.16 7.28 -1.95
N PRO A 50 -13.83 7.90 -2.94
CA PRO A 50 -14.18 7.24 -4.19
C PRO A 50 -12.94 6.96 -5.04
N SER A 51 -13.03 5.98 -5.95
CA SER A 51 -11.97 5.71 -6.92
C SER A 51 -11.67 6.95 -7.77
N ALA A 52 -10.42 7.39 -7.81
CA ALA A 52 -9.99 8.53 -8.61
C ALA A 52 -9.51 8.13 -10.02
N VAL A 53 -9.02 6.91 -10.18
CA VAL A 53 -8.37 6.46 -11.43
C VAL A 53 -8.98 5.19 -12.03
N ALA A 54 -10.14 4.76 -11.55
CA ALA A 54 -10.93 3.72 -12.20
C ALA A 54 -11.34 4.17 -13.63
N GLY A 55 -11.15 3.30 -14.62
CA GLY A 55 -11.37 3.59 -16.03
C GLY A 55 -10.18 4.23 -16.74
N SER A 56 -9.16 4.69 -16.02
CA SER A 56 -7.93 5.27 -16.60
C SER A 56 -6.68 4.45 -16.29
N PHE A 57 -6.44 4.07 -15.04
CA PHE A 57 -5.28 3.25 -14.64
C PHE A 57 -5.62 1.76 -14.59
N TYR A 58 -6.86 1.42 -14.34
CA TYR A 58 -7.39 0.07 -14.33
C TYR A 58 -8.89 0.09 -14.73
N PRO A 59 -9.48 -1.04 -15.17
CA PRO A 59 -10.87 -1.09 -15.57
C PRO A 59 -11.84 -0.63 -14.49
N ALA A 60 -12.82 0.23 -14.83
CA ALA A 60 -13.90 0.62 -13.91
C ALA A 60 -14.95 -0.48 -13.73
N ASP A 61 -15.09 -1.38 -14.72
CA ASP A 61 -15.97 -2.53 -14.60
C ASP A 61 -15.36 -3.60 -13.68
N ARG A 62 -16.14 -4.05 -12.70
CA ARG A 62 -15.71 -5.05 -11.70
C ARG A 62 -15.24 -6.35 -12.32
N THR A 63 -15.95 -6.82 -13.33
CA THR A 63 -15.65 -8.12 -13.98
C THR A 63 -14.38 -8.02 -14.81
N ALA A 64 -14.24 -6.96 -15.60
CA ALA A 64 -13.05 -6.70 -16.40
C ALA A 64 -11.81 -6.51 -15.51
N LEU A 65 -11.94 -5.79 -14.39
CA LEU A 65 -10.85 -5.60 -13.43
C LEU A 65 -10.41 -6.93 -12.81
N LYS A 66 -11.36 -7.76 -12.36
CA LYS A 66 -11.05 -9.10 -11.83
C LYS A 66 -10.35 -9.98 -12.85
N GLN A 67 -10.82 -9.97 -14.08
CA GLN A 67 -10.21 -10.76 -15.16
C GLN A 67 -8.77 -10.33 -15.42
N LEU A 68 -8.53 -9.01 -15.53
CA LEU A 68 -7.19 -8.46 -15.75
C LEU A 68 -6.24 -8.81 -14.60
N ILE A 69 -6.65 -8.59 -13.34
CA ILE A 69 -5.83 -8.92 -12.18
C ILE A 69 -5.49 -10.41 -12.14
N ASN A 70 -6.49 -11.28 -12.34
CA ASN A 70 -6.25 -12.72 -12.32
C ASN A 70 -5.30 -13.16 -13.43
N GLN A 71 -5.45 -12.62 -14.64
CA GLN A 71 -4.53 -12.90 -15.76
C GLN A 71 -3.08 -12.51 -15.41
N GLN A 72 -2.89 -11.33 -14.80
CA GLN A 72 -1.57 -10.87 -14.38
C GLN A 72 -1.01 -11.70 -13.22
N LEU A 73 -1.84 -12.03 -12.22
CA LEU A 73 -1.45 -12.92 -11.13
C LEU A 73 -1.09 -14.33 -11.61
N ASP A 74 -1.80 -14.89 -12.60
CA ASP A 74 -1.47 -16.19 -13.17
C ASP A 74 -0.10 -16.20 -13.82
N TYR A 75 0.30 -15.11 -14.48
CA TYR A 75 1.65 -14.94 -14.97
C TYR A 75 2.66 -14.87 -13.81
N GLY A 76 2.36 -14.07 -12.80
CA GLY A 76 3.20 -13.95 -11.60
C GLY A 76 3.40 -15.30 -10.88
N ARG A 77 2.32 -16.07 -10.69
CA ARG A 77 2.37 -17.42 -10.08
C ARG A 77 3.25 -18.39 -10.87
N LYS A 78 3.13 -18.42 -12.21
CA LYS A 78 3.98 -19.26 -13.07
C LYS A 78 5.46 -18.87 -12.92
N LEU A 79 5.78 -17.58 -12.87
CA LEU A 79 7.15 -17.12 -12.70
C LEU A 79 7.67 -17.46 -11.30
N LEU A 80 6.84 -17.31 -10.25
CA LEU A 80 7.20 -17.71 -8.89
C LEU A 80 7.55 -19.20 -8.79
N GLN A 81 6.82 -20.08 -9.46
CA GLN A 81 7.15 -21.52 -9.47
C GLN A 81 8.57 -21.80 -9.98
N GLN A 82 9.05 -21.01 -10.95
CA GLN A 82 10.40 -21.13 -11.48
C GLN A 82 11.46 -20.56 -10.52
N LEU A 83 11.08 -19.54 -9.74
CA LEU A 83 11.97 -18.83 -8.82
C LEU A 83 11.95 -19.41 -7.39
N GLU A 84 10.97 -20.26 -7.05
CA GLU A 84 10.72 -20.74 -5.69
C GLU A 84 11.94 -21.33 -4.98
N PRO A 85 12.85 -22.08 -5.65
CA PRO A 85 14.07 -22.56 -5.00
C PRO A 85 15.01 -21.47 -4.50
N THR A 86 14.88 -20.25 -5.02
CA THR A 86 15.75 -19.11 -4.70
C THR A 86 15.08 -18.08 -3.77
N LEU A 87 13.77 -18.23 -3.51
CA LEU A 87 13.00 -17.28 -2.70
C LEU A 87 12.97 -17.67 -1.23
N PRO A 88 13.00 -16.70 -0.30
CA PRO A 88 12.78 -16.99 1.12
C PRO A 88 11.42 -17.65 1.35
N ALA A 89 11.36 -18.57 2.29
CA ALA A 89 10.11 -19.16 2.73
C ALA A 89 9.22 -18.13 3.46
N GLY A 90 7.90 -18.34 3.37
CA GLY A 90 6.91 -17.54 4.10
C GLY A 90 6.38 -16.33 3.34
N VAL A 91 5.69 -15.45 4.07
CA VAL A 91 5.09 -14.21 3.54
C VAL A 91 6.11 -13.08 3.65
N PRO A 92 6.40 -12.34 2.57
CA PRO A 92 7.27 -11.17 2.68
C PRO A 92 6.61 -10.10 3.57
N ARG A 93 7.40 -9.48 4.45
CA ARG A 93 6.92 -8.38 5.30
C ARG A 93 6.73 -7.07 4.54
N ALA A 94 7.46 -6.89 3.45
CA ALA A 94 7.36 -5.73 2.58
C ALA A 94 7.66 -6.13 1.14
N VAL A 95 7.01 -5.44 0.20
CA VAL A 95 7.27 -5.55 -1.23
C VAL A 95 7.36 -4.15 -1.84
N ILE A 96 8.15 -4.01 -2.89
CA ILE A 96 8.26 -2.78 -3.66
C ILE A 96 7.67 -3.08 -5.04
N VAL A 97 6.67 -2.29 -5.44
CA VAL A 97 5.89 -2.52 -6.66
C VAL A 97 5.73 -1.21 -7.45
N PRO A 98 5.59 -1.26 -8.78
CA PRO A 98 5.29 -0.08 -9.58
C PRO A 98 3.84 0.38 -9.40
N HIS A 99 3.57 1.67 -9.71
CA HIS A 99 2.23 2.28 -9.57
C HIS A 99 1.70 2.94 -10.84
N ALA A 100 2.18 2.53 -12.02
CA ALA A 100 1.58 2.96 -13.28
C ALA A 100 0.24 2.22 -13.55
N GLY A 101 -0.44 2.59 -14.63
CA GLY A 101 -1.64 1.86 -15.05
C GLY A 101 -1.36 0.37 -15.30
N TYR A 102 -2.36 -0.47 -15.03
CA TYR A 102 -2.23 -1.94 -15.05
C TYR A 102 -1.74 -2.51 -16.38
N ILE A 103 -2.08 -1.87 -17.49
CA ILE A 103 -1.59 -2.28 -18.82
C ILE A 103 -0.06 -2.11 -18.97
N TYR A 104 0.56 -1.22 -18.20
CA TYR A 104 1.99 -0.93 -18.27
C TYR A 104 2.78 -1.68 -17.21
N SER A 105 2.29 -1.70 -15.97
CA SER A 105 3.05 -2.17 -14.82
C SER A 105 2.38 -3.28 -14.01
N GLY A 106 1.11 -3.60 -14.28
CA GLY A 106 0.35 -4.56 -13.49
C GLY A 106 0.98 -5.97 -13.51
N THR A 107 1.53 -6.41 -14.64
CA THR A 107 2.20 -7.72 -14.71
C THR A 107 3.47 -7.77 -13.85
N ALA A 108 4.24 -6.69 -13.80
CA ALA A 108 5.42 -6.61 -12.93
C ALA A 108 5.02 -6.56 -11.44
N ALA A 109 3.98 -5.78 -11.10
CA ALA A 109 3.42 -5.73 -9.75
C ALA A 109 2.86 -7.09 -9.31
N ALA A 110 2.18 -7.80 -10.22
CA ALA A 110 1.55 -9.08 -9.95
C ALA A 110 2.52 -10.17 -9.46
N LEU A 111 3.81 -10.09 -9.81
CA LEU A 111 4.83 -11.01 -9.30
C LEU A 111 4.94 -10.89 -7.77
N ALA A 112 5.05 -9.68 -7.26
CA ALA A 112 5.11 -9.43 -5.82
C ALA A 112 3.79 -9.77 -5.12
N TYR A 113 2.65 -9.44 -5.74
CA TYR A 113 1.34 -9.76 -5.21
C TYR A 113 1.04 -11.25 -5.18
N ALA A 114 1.47 -12.02 -6.18
CA ALA A 114 1.37 -13.47 -6.16
C ALA A 114 2.17 -14.09 -4.99
N LEU A 115 3.30 -13.48 -4.63
CA LEU A 115 4.05 -13.90 -3.42
C LEU A 115 3.29 -13.56 -2.13
N LEU A 116 2.59 -12.42 -2.07
CA LEU A 116 1.76 -12.04 -0.93
C LEU A 116 0.52 -12.94 -0.74
N GLU A 117 0.07 -13.70 -1.74
CA GLU A 117 -1.00 -14.69 -1.58
C GLU A 117 -0.74 -15.72 -0.49
N ARG A 118 0.52 -16.00 -0.16
CA ARG A 118 0.92 -16.84 0.97
C ARG A 118 0.40 -16.32 2.31
N GLY A 119 0.08 -15.02 2.39
CA GLY A 119 -0.49 -14.35 3.56
C GLY A 119 -2.02 -14.30 3.60
N ARG A 120 -2.72 -14.89 2.62
CA ARG A 120 -4.19 -14.88 2.58
C ARG A 120 -4.78 -15.43 3.88
N GLY A 121 -5.69 -14.67 4.49
CA GLY A 121 -6.35 -15.03 5.75
C GLY A 121 -5.52 -14.87 7.02
N SER A 122 -4.20 -14.60 6.88
CA SER A 122 -3.32 -14.33 8.04
C SER A 122 -2.83 -12.87 8.05
N VAL A 123 -2.69 -12.25 6.89
CA VAL A 123 -2.37 -10.83 6.74
C VAL A 123 -3.65 -10.06 6.54
N THR A 124 -4.00 -9.20 7.48
CA THR A 124 -5.26 -8.42 7.49
C THR A 124 -5.01 -6.91 7.41
N ARG A 125 -3.75 -6.47 7.45
CA ARG A 125 -3.39 -5.06 7.34
C ARG A 125 -2.30 -4.85 6.31
N ALA A 126 -2.45 -3.83 5.45
CA ALA A 126 -1.42 -3.37 4.55
C ALA A 126 -1.13 -1.88 4.77
N VAL A 127 0.13 -1.54 5.05
CA VAL A 127 0.60 -0.16 5.00
C VAL A 127 1.09 0.10 3.58
N ILE A 128 0.50 1.09 2.92
CA ILE A 128 0.80 1.44 1.53
C ILE A 128 1.43 2.82 1.52
N VAL A 129 2.68 2.91 1.09
CA VAL A 129 3.40 4.19 0.97
C VAL A 129 3.62 4.48 -0.50
N GLY A 130 3.05 5.56 -1.00
CA GLY A 130 3.21 6.02 -2.38
C GLY A 130 3.58 7.50 -2.46
N PRO A 131 4.20 7.96 -3.56
CA PRO A 131 4.53 9.38 -3.75
C PRO A 131 3.28 10.21 -4.02
N THR A 132 3.39 11.53 -3.83
CA THR A 132 2.37 12.48 -4.25
C THR A 132 2.67 13.02 -5.64
N HIS A 133 1.66 13.01 -6.54
CA HIS A 133 1.78 13.58 -7.89
C HIS A 133 0.85 14.78 -8.11
N ARG A 134 -0.19 14.90 -7.31
CA ARG A 134 -1.29 15.87 -7.54
C ARG A 134 -1.28 17.03 -6.58
N VAL A 135 -0.94 16.78 -5.32
CA VAL A 135 -0.94 17.80 -4.26
C VAL A 135 0.42 17.78 -3.58
N ALA A 136 1.12 18.89 -3.64
CA ALA A 136 2.40 19.02 -2.91
C ALA A 136 2.15 18.94 -1.41
N VAL A 137 2.92 18.12 -0.74
CA VAL A 137 2.95 18.01 0.72
C VAL A 137 4.39 17.84 1.17
N ARG A 138 4.72 18.40 2.34
CA ARG A 138 5.99 18.15 2.99
C ARG A 138 5.82 17.06 4.05
N GLY A 139 6.63 16.03 3.98
CA GLY A 139 6.53 14.87 4.86
C GLY A 139 5.58 13.79 4.33
N VAL A 140 4.91 13.08 5.23
CA VAL A 140 4.02 11.96 4.92
C VAL A 140 2.58 12.31 5.31
N ALA A 141 1.65 12.17 4.37
CA ALA A 141 0.25 12.47 4.58
C ALA A 141 -0.58 11.22 4.88
N CYS A 142 -1.30 11.22 6.01
CA CYS A 142 -2.38 10.30 6.33
C CYS A 142 -3.70 10.75 5.69
N SER A 143 -4.62 9.81 5.48
CA SER A 143 -5.95 10.11 4.95
C SER A 143 -6.91 10.64 6.03
N THR A 144 -8.00 11.30 5.59
CA THR A 144 -9.17 11.59 6.43
C THR A 144 -10.32 10.64 6.16
N ALA A 145 -10.17 9.71 5.19
CA ALA A 145 -11.22 8.78 4.81
C ALA A 145 -11.29 7.59 5.77
N ALA A 146 -12.50 7.10 6.01
CA ALA A 146 -12.72 5.87 6.76
C ALA A 146 -12.53 4.61 5.89
N ALA A 147 -12.62 4.75 4.58
CA ALA A 147 -12.41 3.66 3.62
C ALA A 147 -12.03 4.21 2.24
N PHE A 148 -11.44 3.35 1.43
CA PHE A 148 -11.20 3.59 -0.01
C PHE A 148 -12.10 2.69 -0.84
N GLU A 149 -12.73 3.27 -1.84
CA GLU A 149 -13.56 2.56 -2.80
C GLU A 149 -12.73 2.11 -4.01
N THR A 150 -12.99 0.90 -4.47
CA THR A 150 -12.53 0.38 -5.76
C THR A 150 -13.69 -0.32 -6.46
N PRO A 151 -13.61 -0.64 -7.77
CA PRO A 151 -14.63 -1.47 -8.42
C PRO A 151 -14.84 -2.85 -7.78
N LEU A 152 -13.87 -3.33 -6.98
CA LEU A 152 -13.99 -4.60 -6.25
C LEU A 152 -14.74 -4.46 -4.91
N GLY A 153 -14.96 -3.24 -4.44
CA GLY A 153 -15.61 -2.91 -3.18
C GLY A 153 -14.75 -1.97 -2.32
N THR A 154 -15.25 -1.63 -1.14
CA THR A 154 -14.56 -0.75 -0.20
C THR A 154 -13.56 -1.51 0.65
N VAL A 155 -12.45 -0.83 0.99
CA VAL A 155 -11.46 -1.33 1.97
C VAL A 155 -11.38 -0.33 3.12
N PRO A 156 -11.59 -0.76 4.36
CA PRO A 156 -11.49 0.12 5.53
C PRO A 156 -10.07 0.64 5.74
N VAL A 157 -9.96 1.89 6.20
CA VAL A 157 -8.70 2.48 6.69
C VAL A 157 -8.54 2.13 8.17
N ASP A 158 -7.37 1.67 8.57
CA ASP A 158 -7.01 1.48 9.97
C ASP A 158 -6.68 2.83 10.63
N ILE A 159 -7.74 3.55 11.00
CA ILE A 159 -7.65 4.87 11.63
C ILE A 159 -6.91 4.81 12.97
N ALA A 160 -6.98 3.69 13.68
CA ALA A 160 -6.27 3.52 14.95
C ALA A 160 -4.75 3.47 14.73
N ALA A 161 -4.31 2.80 13.67
CA ALA A 161 -2.89 2.79 13.28
C ALA A 161 -2.41 4.18 12.86
N GLU A 162 -3.21 4.93 12.06
CA GLU A 162 -2.86 6.32 11.69
C GLU A 162 -2.76 7.23 12.91
N ARG A 163 -3.71 7.15 13.85
CA ARG A 163 -3.66 7.90 15.11
C ARG A 163 -2.41 7.58 15.93
N LYS A 164 -2.09 6.29 16.06
CA LYS A 164 -0.89 5.85 16.78
C LYS A 164 0.38 6.41 16.12
N ALA A 165 0.48 6.37 14.79
CA ALA A 165 1.61 6.93 14.06
C ALA A 165 1.76 8.45 14.24
N LEU A 166 0.64 9.17 14.37
CA LEU A 166 0.59 10.61 14.65
C LEU A 166 0.80 10.94 16.12
N GLY A 167 0.90 9.96 17.03
CA GLY A 167 0.97 10.18 18.48
C GLY A 167 -0.33 10.74 19.09
N LEU A 168 -1.48 10.51 18.42
CA LEU A 168 -2.78 10.98 18.86
C LEU A 168 -3.45 9.95 19.78
N SER A 169 -4.37 10.44 20.64
CA SER A 169 -5.20 9.56 21.46
C SER A 169 -6.27 8.84 20.64
N VAL A 170 -6.79 7.71 21.15
CA VAL A 170 -7.75 6.85 20.44
C VAL A 170 -9.02 7.60 19.98
N ASN A 171 -9.47 8.59 20.75
CA ASN A 171 -10.68 9.36 20.47
C ASN A 171 -10.42 10.69 19.74
N GLU A 172 -9.17 11.01 19.44
CA GLU A 172 -8.83 12.27 18.77
C GLU A 172 -9.17 12.19 17.27
N PRO A 173 -9.95 13.14 16.72
CA PRO A 173 -10.37 13.09 15.34
C PRO A 173 -9.19 13.38 14.40
N LEU A 174 -9.10 12.62 13.30
CA LEU A 174 -8.20 12.93 12.20
C LEU A 174 -8.81 14.07 11.37
N ARG A 175 -8.22 15.25 11.44
CA ARG A 175 -8.63 16.43 10.68
C ARG A 175 -7.48 16.88 9.80
N SER A 176 -7.78 17.28 8.56
CA SER A 176 -6.77 17.87 7.67
C SER A 176 -6.03 19.02 8.39
N GLY A 177 -4.71 19.00 8.28
CA GLY A 177 -3.84 19.93 8.99
C GLY A 177 -3.38 19.49 10.37
N THR A 178 -3.87 18.35 10.91
CA THR A 178 -3.33 17.79 12.15
C THR A 178 -1.93 17.22 11.88
N HIS A 179 -0.94 17.71 12.60
CA HIS A 179 0.45 17.22 12.54
C HIS A 179 0.71 16.19 13.63
N ALA A 180 1.70 15.33 13.39
CA ALA A 180 2.23 14.44 14.41
C ALA A 180 2.73 15.25 15.62
N ARG A 181 2.49 14.73 16.83
CA ARG A 181 2.97 15.37 18.05
C ARG A 181 4.49 15.28 18.16
N PRO A 182 5.14 16.24 18.83
CA PRO A 182 6.56 16.14 19.15
C PRO A 182 6.85 14.83 19.89
N GLY A 183 7.87 14.11 19.44
CA GLY A 183 8.22 12.80 20.02
C GLY A 183 7.39 11.62 19.50
N ALA A 184 6.47 11.80 18.55
CA ALA A 184 5.82 10.71 17.86
C ALA A 184 6.86 9.83 17.15
N PRO A 185 6.65 8.50 17.07
CA PRO A 185 7.63 7.56 16.53
C PRO A 185 7.82 7.68 15.01
N ALA A 186 6.98 8.41 14.31
CA ALA A 186 7.01 8.59 12.86
C ALA A 186 7.68 9.93 12.47
N PRO A 187 8.19 10.02 11.22
CA PRO A 187 8.65 11.29 10.66
C PRO A 187 7.52 12.33 10.63
N ALA A 188 7.83 13.55 10.17
CA ALA A 188 6.86 14.63 10.07
C ALA A 188 5.60 14.21 9.30
N MET A 189 4.62 13.68 10.01
CA MET A 189 3.35 13.23 9.48
C MET A 189 2.28 14.31 9.63
N ILE A 190 1.42 14.41 8.64
CA ILE A 190 0.29 15.32 8.63
C ILE A 190 -0.96 14.59 8.15
N VAL A 191 -2.11 14.91 8.70
CA VAL A 191 -3.40 14.48 8.13
C VAL A 191 -3.75 15.41 6.97
N ASN A 192 -3.86 14.88 5.75
CA ASN A 192 -4.16 15.67 4.56
C ASN A 192 -5.05 14.88 3.59
N GLY A 193 -6.36 14.99 3.76
CA GLY A 193 -7.35 14.35 2.88
C GLY A 193 -7.23 14.75 1.40
N PRO A 194 -7.05 16.05 1.05
CA PRO A 194 -6.85 16.47 -0.34
C PRO A 194 -5.70 15.78 -1.07
N THR A 195 -4.62 15.44 -0.39
CA THR A 195 -3.49 14.71 -0.98
C THR A 195 -3.91 13.34 -1.51
N HIS A 196 -4.87 12.69 -0.84
CA HIS A 196 -5.38 11.38 -1.24
C HIS A 196 -6.49 11.45 -2.29
N ALA A 197 -7.21 12.58 -2.41
CA ALA A 197 -8.45 12.65 -3.18
C ALA A 197 -8.29 12.27 -4.65
N GLN A 198 -7.20 12.70 -5.30
CA GLN A 198 -6.92 12.48 -6.73
C GLN A 198 -5.60 11.69 -6.96
N GLU A 199 -4.98 11.18 -5.89
CA GLU A 199 -3.72 10.46 -6.00
C GLU A 199 -3.95 9.01 -6.41
N HIS A 200 -3.14 8.53 -7.34
CA HIS A 200 -3.25 7.19 -7.90
C HIS A 200 -2.29 6.17 -7.29
N ALA A 201 -1.13 6.59 -6.81
CA ALA A 201 -0.04 5.70 -6.42
C ALA A 201 -0.49 4.64 -5.39
N VAL A 202 -1.15 5.09 -4.32
CA VAL A 202 -1.73 4.19 -3.30
C VAL A 202 -2.93 3.42 -3.85
N GLU A 203 -3.81 4.09 -4.61
CA GLU A 203 -5.07 3.50 -5.07
C GLU A 203 -4.86 2.28 -5.97
N VAL A 204 -3.90 2.33 -6.90
CA VAL A 204 -3.65 1.22 -7.85
C VAL A 204 -3.16 -0.07 -7.16
N GLN A 205 -2.68 0.01 -5.93
CA GLN A 205 -2.26 -1.15 -5.16
C GLN A 205 -3.44 -1.91 -4.55
N ILE A 206 -4.54 -1.19 -4.24
CA ILE A 206 -5.66 -1.72 -3.46
C ILE A 206 -6.36 -2.90 -4.15
N PRO A 207 -6.72 -2.87 -5.45
CA PRO A 207 -7.40 -3.99 -6.09
C PRO A 207 -6.59 -5.30 -6.10
N PHE A 208 -5.27 -5.22 -6.24
CA PHE A 208 -4.40 -6.38 -6.09
C PHE A 208 -4.45 -6.93 -4.66
N LEU A 209 -4.30 -6.07 -3.65
CA LEU A 209 -4.33 -6.47 -2.24
C LEU A 209 -5.67 -7.10 -1.86
N GLN A 210 -6.80 -6.52 -2.30
CA GLN A 210 -8.14 -7.10 -2.12
C GLN A 210 -8.22 -8.51 -2.70
N THR A 211 -7.62 -8.70 -3.88
CA THR A 211 -7.66 -9.98 -4.58
C THR A 211 -6.79 -11.02 -3.89
N VAL A 212 -5.60 -10.67 -3.42
CA VAL A 212 -4.63 -11.65 -2.89
C VAL A 212 -4.80 -11.92 -1.40
N LEU A 213 -5.16 -10.93 -0.59
CA LEU A 213 -5.27 -11.08 0.87
C LEU A 213 -6.68 -11.44 1.34
N GLY A 214 -7.72 -10.97 0.65
CA GLY A 214 -9.11 -11.31 0.95
C GLY A 214 -9.90 -10.18 1.63
N PRO A 215 -11.10 -10.52 2.15
CA PRO A 215 -12.10 -9.51 2.57
C PRO A 215 -11.78 -8.81 3.91
N ASP A 216 -10.95 -9.42 4.75
CA ASP A 216 -10.63 -8.87 6.08
C ASP A 216 -9.50 -7.83 6.04
N LEU A 217 -9.12 -7.40 4.83
CA LEU A 217 -8.07 -6.43 4.61
C LEU A 217 -8.49 -5.06 5.12
N THR A 218 -7.61 -4.44 5.92
CA THR A 218 -7.58 -3.00 6.23
C THR A 218 -6.33 -2.37 5.65
N ILE A 219 -6.36 -1.07 5.40
CA ILE A 219 -5.21 -0.35 4.85
C ILE A 219 -4.80 0.84 5.72
N VAL A 220 -3.52 1.18 5.68
CA VAL A 220 -2.97 2.45 6.17
C VAL A 220 -2.37 3.16 4.96
N PRO A 221 -3.14 4.04 4.30
CA PRO A 221 -2.71 4.75 3.10
C PRO A 221 -1.83 5.95 3.47
N LEU A 222 -0.60 5.99 2.97
CA LEU A 222 0.37 7.04 3.25
C LEU A 222 0.88 7.63 1.92
N ASN A 223 0.72 8.93 1.75
CA ASN A 223 1.28 9.67 0.62
C ASN A 223 2.54 10.41 1.05
N ALA A 224 3.70 10.00 0.51
CA ALA A 224 4.98 10.64 0.75
C ALA A 224 5.18 11.80 -0.23
N GLY A 225 5.38 12.99 0.30
CA GLY A 225 5.67 14.19 -0.46
C GLY A 225 7.13 14.57 -0.43
N ASP A 226 7.41 15.86 -0.69
CA ASP A 226 8.76 16.39 -0.64
C ASP A 226 9.25 16.42 0.83
N ALA A 227 10.14 15.51 1.14
CA ALA A 227 10.74 15.38 2.46
C ALA A 227 12.22 15.06 2.30
N THR A 228 13.07 15.75 3.07
CA THR A 228 14.47 15.33 3.17
C THR A 228 14.53 13.93 3.80
N PRO A 229 15.59 13.14 3.54
CA PRO A 229 15.78 11.86 4.22
C PRO A 229 15.67 11.95 5.74
N GLN A 230 16.08 13.07 6.33
CA GLN A 230 15.98 13.35 7.76
C GLN A 230 14.54 13.67 8.20
N GLU A 231 13.75 14.35 7.37
CA GLU A 231 12.36 14.70 7.64
C GLU A 231 11.38 13.61 7.24
N GLY A 232 11.64 12.92 6.13
CA GLY A 232 10.78 11.83 5.62
C GLY A 232 10.91 10.54 6.41
N GLY A 233 11.99 10.36 7.17
CA GLY A 233 12.27 9.09 7.86
C GLY A 233 12.32 7.87 6.92
N CYS A 234 12.10 8.09 5.62
CA CYS A 234 12.16 7.03 4.61
C CYS A 234 13.53 6.34 4.57
N GLY A 235 14.60 7.08 4.91
CA GLY A 235 15.91 6.48 5.15
C GLY A 235 15.93 5.54 6.36
N HIS A 236 15.09 5.78 7.37
CA HIS A 236 14.89 4.90 8.53
C HIS A 236 13.82 3.83 8.29
N PHE A 237 12.89 4.06 7.37
CA PHE A 237 11.90 3.07 6.96
C PHE A 237 12.54 1.90 6.17
N LEU A 238 13.66 2.16 5.49
CA LEU A 238 14.33 1.18 4.63
C LEU A 238 15.79 0.87 5.06
N GLY A 239 16.34 1.57 6.05
CA GLY A 239 17.74 1.45 6.49
C GLY A 239 17.89 1.00 7.94
N ASP A 240 18.58 -0.09 8.11
CA ASP A 240 19.35 -0.55 9.29
C ASP A 240 18.67 -0.84 10.63
N ASN A 241 17.34 -0.70 10.81
CA ASN A 241 16.74 -1.06 12.09
C ASN A 241 15.49 -1.92 11.92
N HIS A 242 15.62 -3.21 12.19
CA HIS A 242 14.52 -4.15 12.43
C HIS A 242 13.59 -3.76 13.60
N ALA A 243 13.88 -2.64 14.26
CA ALA A 243 13.14 -2.10 15.41
C ALA A 243 12.34 -0.82 15.10
N ALA A 244 12.38 -0.30 13.85
CA ALA A 244 11.92 1.06 13.58
C ALA A 244 10.43 1.22 13.25
N ILE A 245 9.68 0.13 13.16
CA ILE A 245 8.22 0.18 13.08
C ILE A 245 7.65 -0.66 14.24
N PRO A 246 7.41 -0.07 15.42
CA PRO A 246 6.97 -0.82 16.60
C PRO A 246 5.57 -1.43 16.48
N TRP A 247 4.93 -1.29 15.34
CA TRP A 247 3.54 -1.68 15.08
C TRP A 247 3.34 -2.44 13.74
N LEU A 248 4.42 -2.86 13.09
CA LEU A 248 4.41 -3.88 12.02
C LEU A 248 4.61 -5.27 12.57
#